data_e893223f41fb77b94406472dc3861c6c
#
_entry.id   e893223f41fb77b94406472dc3861c6c
#
_cell.length_a   1.000
_cell.length_b   1.000
_cell.length_c   1.000
_cell.angle_alpha   90.00
_cell.angle_beta   90.00
_cell.angle_gamma   90.00
#
_symmetry.space_group_name_H-M   'P 1'
#
loop_
_entity.id
_entity.type
_entity.pdbx_description
1 polymer ?
#
loop_
_entity_poly.entity_id
_entity_poly.type
_entity_poly.pdbx_seq_one_letter_code
_entity_poly.pdbx_strand_id
1 'polypeptide(L)'
;MLELKNISKKYGKVTALKSVSITLGSGIYALLGPNGSGKSTMMNIIVGILPPTDGEILYNAQGIRSLGTAYREKIGYMPQYPGMYPSFTVRDFLLYMSELKGLPRGNEGEVDYILRRVELDDCADRKISALSGGMKQRLSLAQAVLGSPEIIILDEPTAGLDPKQRIAVRNFISETASDRTVLWATHIVPDIEGIAREVIILKQGEVTDIAAPEKLIQKMSGKVWRVRVEHNAAEEFRKKYRICSTVPDADGLMLRLLSEGQPCEGAVPLVPTLEDYYLYIFGDIL
;
A
#
# COMPACT_ATOMS: atom_id res chain seq x y z
N MET A 1 -1.47 -19.69 0.09
CA MET A 1 -0.87 -19.10 1.30
C MET A 1 0.59 -18.75 1.01
N LEU A 2 1.02 -17.54 1.34
CA LEU A 2 2.39 -17.04 1.15
C LEU A 2 3.04 -16.82 2.52
N GLU A 3 4.21 -17.41 2.76
CA GLU A 3 4.92 -17.31 4.04
C GLU A 3 6.33 -16.74 3.82
N LEU A 4 6.66 -15.68 4.52
CA LEU A 4 8.02 -15.16 4.64
C LEU A 4 8.60 -15.69 5.94
N LYS A 5 9.76 -16.35 5.90
CA LYS A 5 10.43 -16.93 7.07
C LYS A 5 11.81 -16.29 7.25
N ASN A 6 11.94 -15.47 8.30
CA ASN A 6 13.18 -14.81 8.71
C ASN A 6 13.88 -14.04 7.59
N ILE A 7 13.10 -13.37 6.73
CA ILE A 7 13.64 -12.64 5.58
C ILE A 7 14.49 -11.47 6.04
N SER A 8 15.76 -11.54 5.67
CA SER A 8 16.71 -10.45 5.87
C SER A 8 17.30 -9.99 4.54
N LYS A 9 17.58 -8.68 4.43
CA LYS A 9 18.25 -8.11 3.26
C LYS A 9 19.26 -7.06 3.65
N LYS A 10 20.51 -7.27 3.19
CA LYS A 10 21.61 -6.34 3.37
C LYS A 10 22.12 -5.82 2.03
N TYR A 11 22.41 -4.53 1.97
CA TYR A 11 23.07 -3.85 0.87
C TYR A 11 24.37 -3.24 1.42
N GLY A 12 25.47 -3.96 1.30
CA GLY A 12 26.73 -3.59 1.94
C GLY A 12 26.55 -3.45 3.46
N LYS A 13 26.69 -2.23 3.98
CA LYS A 13 26.55 -1.92 5.42
C LYS A 13 25.10 -1.63 5.86
N VAL A 14 24.18 -1.44 4.91
CA VAL A 14 22.78 -1.09 5.21
C VAL A 14 21.95 -2.36 5.29
N THR A 15 21.27 -2.58 6.40
CA THR A 15 20.28 -3.66 6.56
C THR A 15 18.89 -3.09 6.25
N ALA A 16 18.34 -3.48 5.10
CA ALA A 16 17.05 -3.02 4.63
C ALA A 16 15.87 -3.82 5.21
N LEU A 17 16.09 -5.12 5.51
CA LEU A 17 15.13 -5.98 6.22
C LEU A 17 15.86 -6.81 7.26
N LYS A 18 15.22 -6.99 8.44
CA LYS A 18 15.78 -7.64 9.62
C LYS A 18 14.85 -8.77 10.09
N SER A 19 15.12 -9.97 9.60
CA SER A 19 14.42 -11.20 10.05
C SER A 19 12.88 -11.11 10.02
N VAL A 20 12.33 -10.61 8.91
CA VAL A 20 10.89 -10.46 8.74
C VAL A 20 10.22 -11.82 8.57
N SER A 21 9.22 -12.12 9.41
CA SER A 21 8.40 -13.32 9.32
C SER A 21 6.93 -12.94 9.33
N ILE A 22 6.22 -13.24 8.23
CA ILE A 22 4.79 -12.96 8.05
C ILE A 22 4.12 -14.07 7.24
N THR A 23 2.83 -14.27 7.47
CA THR A 23 2.01 -15.20 6.70
C THR A 23 0.83 -14.45 6.10
N LEU A 24 0.66 -14.56 4.78
CA LEU A 24 -0.39 -13.92 4.03
C LEU A 24 -1.32 -14.96 3.41
N GLY A 25 -2.60 -14.91 3.77
CA GLY A 25 -3.67 -15.69 3.15
C GLY A 25 -4.47 -14.84 2.15
N SER A 26 -5.72 -15.22 1.89
CA SER A 26 -6.62 -14.42 1.07
C SER A 26 -7.01 -13.12 1.79
N GLY A 27 -7.18 -12.04 1.02
CA GLY A 27 -7.55 -10.71 1.50
C GLY A 27 -6.49 -9.66 1.24
N ILE A 28 -6.77 -8.42 1.63
CA ILE A 28 -5.88 -7.27 1.47
C ILE A 28 -5.02 -7.10 2.71
N TYR A 29 -3.71 -7.13 2.53
CA TYR A 29 -2.70 -6.80 3.52
C TYR A 29 -2.08 -5.46 3.17
N ALA A 30 -2.29 -4.46 4.02
CA ALA A 30 -1.69 -3.15 3.84
C ALA A 30 -0.28 -3.12 4.45
N LEU A 31 0.72 -2.72 3.66
CA LEU A 31 2.09 -2.54 4.13
C LEU A 31 2.36 -1.06 4.35
N LEU A 32 2.32 -0.63 5.60
CA LEU A 32 2.54 0.75 6.00
C LEU A 32 3.96 0.97 6.54
N GLY A 33 4.53 2.10 6.20
CA GLY A 33 5.82 2.58 6.70
C GLY A 33 6.32 3.79 5.90
N PRO A 34 7.21 4.61 6.48
CA PRO A 34 7.79 5.74 5.79
C PRO A 34 8.70 5.29 4.63
N ASN A 35 9.14 6.27 3.82
CA ASN A 35 10.15 6.01 2.81
C ASN A 35 11.43 5.49 3.46
N GLY A 36 12.06 4.49 2.83
CA GLY A 36 13.26 3.83 3.38
C GLY A 36 12.97 2.79 4.47
N SER A 37 11.72 2.50 4.84
CA SER A 37 11.41 1.46 5.84
C SER A 37 11.68 0.02 5.37
N GLY A 38 11.84 -0.21 4.05
CA GLY A 38 12.09 -1.52 3.46
C GLY A 38 10.93 -2.09 2.62
N LYS A 39 9.81 -1.37 2.42
CA LYS A 39 8.63 -1.84 1.68
C LYS A 39 8.96 -2.37 0.28
N SER A 40 9.57 -1.54 -0.57
CA SER A 40 9.93 -1.95 -1.93
C SER A 40 10.94 -3.09 -1.96
N THR A 41 11.87 -3.15 -0.98
CA THR A 41 12.78 -4.30 -0.83
C THR A 41 12.02 -5.58 -0.54
N MET A 42 11.05 -5.54 0.40
CA MET A 42 10.22 -6.70 0.74
C MET A 42 9.39 -7.15 -0.47
N MET A 43 8.74 -6.24 -1.16
CA MET A 43 7.96 -6.56 -2.36
C MET A 43 8.82 -7.17 -3.47
N ASN A 44 10.00 -6.60 -3.76
CA ASN A 44 10.93 -7.14 -4.76
C ASN A 44 11.41 -8.55 -4.42
N ILE A 45 11.55 -8.88 -3.13
CA ILE A 45 11.88 -10.23 -2.68
C ILE A 45 10.68 -11.17 -2.88
N ILE A 46 9.47 -10.73 -2.54
CA ILE A 46 8.24 -11.51 -2.74
C ILE A 46 8.01 -11.83 -4.22
N VAL A 47 8.16 -10.85 -5.11
CA VAL A 47 7.98 -11.09 -6.56
C VAL A 47 9.14 -11.86 -7.21
N GLY A 48 10.21 -12.16 -6.45
CA GLY A 48 11.35 -12.94 -6.93
C GLY A 48 12.34 -12.18 -7.81
N ILE A 49 12.25 -10.83 -7.88
CA ILE A 49 13.22 -9.97 -8.58
C ILE A 49 14.52 -9.89 -7.78
N LEU A 50 14.43 -9.86 -6.46
CA LEU A 50 15.54 -9.70 -5.55
C LEU A 50 15.68 -10.91 -4.62
N PRO A 51 16.84 -11.59 -4.55
CA PRO A 51 17.05 -12.64 -3.56
C PRO A 51 17.22 -12.03 -2.15
N PRO A 52 16.65 -12.63 -1.11
CA PRO A 52 16.99 -12.26 0.27
C PRO A 52 18.45 -12.61 0.56
N THR A 53 19.04 -11.94 1.56
CA THR A 53 20.37 -12.30 2.08
C THR A 53 20.28 -13.53 2.97
N ASP A 54 19.17 -13.63 3.72
CA ASP A 54 18.87 -14.75 4.62
C ASP A 54 17.36 -14.99 4.69
N GLY A 55 16.95 -16.20 5.06
CA GLY A 55 15.56 -16.62 5.11
C GLY A 55 15.04 -17.14 3.76
N GLU A 56 13.78 -17.54 3.78
CA GLU A 56 13.11 -18.13 2.59
C GLU A 56 11.66 -17.66 2.48
N ILE A 57 11.13 -17.68 1.27
CA ILE A 57 9.70 -17.49 1.01
C ILE A 57 9.11 -18.81 0.52
N LEU A 58 7.97 -19.18 1.13
CA LEU A 58 7.21 -20.35 0.75
C LEU A 58 5.87 -19.91 0.16
N TYR A 59 5.50 -20.55 -0.93
CA TYR A 59 4.16 -20.50 -1.49
C TYR A 59 3.55 -21.89 -1.42
N ASN A 60 2.42 -22.04 -0.70
CA ASN A 60 1.79 -23.33 -0.42
C ASN A 60 2.80 -24.38 0.09
N ALA A 61 3.61 -23.99 1.08
CA ALA A 61 4.67 -24.80 1.70
C ALA A 61 5.84 -25.19 0.77
N GLN A 62 5.94 -24.63 -0.43
CA GLN A 62 7.04 -24.86 -1.37
C GLN A 62 7.87 -23.59 -1.54
N GLY A 63 9.19 -23.71 -1.55
CA GLY A 63 10.10 -22.58 -1.75
C GLY A 63 9.91 -21.93 -3.12
N ILE A 64 9.72 -20.61 -3.17
CA ILE A 64 9.47 -19.88 -4.43
C ILE A 64 10.63 -19.98 -5.41
N ARG A 65 11.86 -20.22 -4.93
CA ARG A 65 13.04 -20.44 -5.78
C ARG A 65 12.94 -21.77 -6.55
N SER A 66 12.44 -22.81 -5.90
CA SER A 66 12.25 -24.12 -6.54
C SER A 66 11.09 -24.13 -7.52
N LEU A 67 10.04 -23.36 -7.26
CA LEU A 67 8.90 -23.18 -8.16
C LEU A 67 9.26 -22.37 -9.42
N GLY A 68 10.19 -21.43 -9.34
CA GLY A 68 10.70 -20.69 -10.49
C GLY A 68 9.61 -19.99 -11.30
N THR A 69 9.42 -20.39 -12.56
CA THR A 69 8.42 -19.78 -13.46
C THR A 69 6.99 -20.03 -12.98
N ALA A 70 6.69 -21.23 -12.47
CA ALA A 70 5.35 -21.56 -11.95
C ALA A 70 4.90 -20.63 -10.83
N TYR A 71 5.82 -20.13 -9.99
CA TYR A 71 5.50 -19.11 -8.99
C TYR A 71 5.23 -17.75 -9.65
N ARG A 72 6.04 -17.32 -10.61
CA ARG A 72 5.86 -16.02 -11.29
C ARG A 72 4.54 -15.93 -12.05
N GLU A 73 4.05 -17.03 -12.61
CA GLU A 73 2.72 -17.09 -13.24
C GLU A 73 1.57 -16.80 -12.28
N LYS A 74 1.78 -17.03 -10.96
CA LYS A 74 0.79 -16.77 -9.93
C LYS A 74 0.79 -15.33 -9.43
N ILE A 75 1.73 -14.49 -9.90
CA ILE A 75 1.93 -13.13 -9.39
C ILE A 75 1.49 -12.07 -10.40
N GLY A 76 0.73 -11.10 -9.92
CA GLY A 76 0.57 -9.79 -10.53
C GLY A 76 1.38 -8.76 -9.76
N TYR A 77 2.17 -7.95 -10.45
CA TYR A 77 2.99 -6.92 -9.82
C TYR A 77 2.80 -5.56 -10.47
N MET A 78 2.48 -4.59 -9.64
CA MET A 78 2.43 -3.17 -9.99
C MET A 78 3.54 -2.44 -9.24
N PRO A 79 4.67 -2.12 -9.88
CA PRO A 79 5.74 -1.33 -9.26
C PRO A 79 5.35 0.15 -9.19
N GLN A 80 5.98 0.91 -8.30
CA GLN A 80 5.78 2.36 -8.16
C GLN A 80 6.05 3.13 -9.47
N TYR A 81 7.05 2.69 -10.24
CA TYR A 81 7.41 3.26 -11.54
C TYR A 81 7.35 2.16 -12.61
N PRO A 82 6.19 1.96 -13.24
CA PRO A 82 6.03 0.91 -14.24
C PRO A 82 6.81 1.24 -15.52
N GLY A 83 7.58 0.27 -15.99
CA GLY A 83 8.16 0.30 -17.34
C GLY A 83 7.06 0.07 -18.36
N MET A 84 6.79 1.07 -19.21
CA MET A 84 5.79 0.97 -20.28
C MET A 84 6.44 1.28 -21.63
N TYR A 85 5.84 0.75 -22.70
CA TYR A 85 6.26 1.00 -24.07
C TYR A 85 5.50 2.21 -24.65
N PRO A 86 6.10 3.40 -24.77
CA PRO A 86 5.38 4.64 -25.13
C PRO A 86 4.71 4.60 -26.49
N SER A 87 5.22 3.78 -27.42
CA SER A 87 4.71 3.63 -28.79
C SER A 87 3.50 2.70 -28.90
N PHE A 88 3.27 1.82 -27.91
CA PHE A 88 2.13 0.91 -27.90
C PHE A 88 0.84 1.67 -27.61
N THR A 89 -0.27 1.17 -28.13
CA THR A 89 -1.60 1.56 -27.60
C THR A 89 -1.83 0.90 -26.24
N VAL A 90 -2.81 1.38 -25.51
CA VAL A 90 -3.21 0.80 -24.22
C VAL A 90 -3.61 -0.67 -24.39
N ARG A 91 -4.39 -0.98 -25.44
CA ARG A 91 -4.82 -2.33 -25.79
C ARG A 91 -3.65 -3.21 -26.18
N ASP A 92 -2.80 -2.76 -27.11
CA ASP A 92 -1.64 -3.54 -27.58
C ASP A 92 -0.71 -3.88 -26.42
N PHE A 93 -0.53 -2.96 -25.47
CA PHE A 93 0.28 -3.21 -24.29
C PHE A 93 -0.29 -4.33 -23.42
N LEU A 94 -1.57 -4.34 -23.14
CA LEU A 94 -2.20 -5.41 -22.34
C LEU A 94 -2.20 -6.75 -23.09
N LEU A 95 -2.45 -6.76 -24.39
CA LEU A 95 -2.34 -7.99 -25.21
C LEU A 95 -0.92 -8.51 -25.21
N TYR A 96 0.07 -7.66 -25.37
CA TYR A 96 1.48 -8.05 -25.28
C TYR A 96 1.85 -8.61 -23.91
N MET A 97 1.38 -7.98 -22.83
CA MET A 97 1.59 -8.49 -21.46
C MET A 97 0.88 -9.81 -21.22
N SER A 98 -0.27 -10.03 -21.85
CA SER A 98 -0.99 -11.31 -21.86
C SER A 98 -0.15 -12.42 -22.47
N GLU A 99 0.44 -12.17 -23.64
CA GLU A 99 1.32 -13.15 -24.30
C GLU A 99 2.57 -13.44 -23.46
N LEU A 100 3.19 -12.42 -22.87
CA LEU A 100 4.35 -12.60 -21.97
C LEU A 100 4.02 -13.44 -20.73
N LYS A 101 2.79 -13.38 -20.25
CA LYS A 101 2.30 -14.20 -19.13
C LYS A 101 1.91 -15.62 -19.57
N GLY A 102 2.00 -15.94 -20.86
CA GLY A 102 1.59 -17.23 -21.40
C GLY A 102 0.08 -17.47 -21.39
N LEU A 103 -0.73 -16.40 -21.35
CA LEU A 103 -2.17 -16.52 -21.38
C LEU A 103 -2.66 -16.98 -22.77
N PRO A 104 -3.79 -17.67 -22.86
CA PRO A 104 -4.33 -18.14 -24.14
C PRO A 104 -4.49 -16.99 -25.15
N ARG A 105 -4.24 -17.25 -26.43
CA ARG A 105 -4.58 -16.33 -27.50
C ARG A 105 -6.09 -16.15 -27.57
N GLY A 106 -6.54 -14.96 -27.95
CA GLY A 106 -7.99 -14.65 -28.03
C GLY A 106 -8.57 -14.21 -26.68
N ASN A 107 -7.74 -13.68 -25.77
CA ASN A 107 -8.22 -13.14 -24.49
C ASN A 107 -8.56 -11.64 -24.54
N GLU A 108 -8.87 -11.11 -25.75
CA GLU A 108 -9.30 -9.72 -25.94
C GLU A 108 -10.48 -9.37 -25.02
N GLY A 109 -11.36 -10.34 -24.78
CA GLY A 109 -12.51 -10.16 -23.88
C GLY A 109 -12.10 -9.86 -22.42
N GLU A 110 -11.02 -10.49 -21.91
CA GLU A 110 -10.47 -10.19 -20.59
C GLU A 110 -9.82 -8.80 -20.58
N VAL A 111 -9.06 -8.48 -21.63
CA VAL A 111 -8.44 -7.16 -21.77
C VAL A 111 -9.52 -6.07 -21.79
N ASP A 112 -10.57 -6.22 -22.58
CA ASP A 112 -11.69 -5.26 -22.62
C ASP A 112 -12.44 -5.16 -21.29
N TYR A 113 -12.62 -6.27 -20.59
CA TYR A 113 -13.21 -6.26 -19.26
C TYR A 113 -12.34 -5.45 -18.29
N ILE A 114 -11.04 -5.72 -18.24
CA ILE A 114 -10.12 -5.02 -17.34
C ILE A 114 -10.05 -3.53 -17.70
N LEU A 115 -9.98 -3.16 -18.99
CA LEU A 115 -9.97 -1.77 -19.43
C LEU A 115 -11.20 -0.99 -18.94
N ARG A 116 -12.39 -1.59 -19.04
CA ARG A 116 -13.61 -0.99 -18.47
C ARG A 116 -13.51 -0.82 -16.95
N ARG A 117 -12.96 -1.83 -16.25
CA ARG A 117 -12.84 -1.79 -14.78
C ARG A 117 -11.87 -0.72 -14.28
N VAL A 118 -10.84 -0.40 -15.04
CA VAL A 118 -9.89 0.66 -14.73
C VAL A 118 -10.22 1.99 -15.44
N GLU A 119 -11.38 2.12 -16.08
CA GLU A 119 -11.84 3.31 -16.81
C GLU A 119 -10.85 3.78 -17.88
N LEU A 120 -10.36 2.86 -18.72
CA LEU A 120 -9.46 3.13 -19.84
C LEU A 120 -9.99 2.61 -21.18
N ASP A 121 -11.20 2.12 -21.25
CA ASP A 121 -11.84 1.60 -22.48
C ASP A 121 -11.96 2.68 -23.57
N ASP A 122 -12.35 3.91 -23.22
CA ASP A 122 -12.40 5.05 -24.16
C ASP A 122 -11.04 5.46 -24.71
N CYS A 123 -9.96 4.95 -24.11
CA CYS A 123 -8.59 5.25 -24.47
C CYS A 123 -7.82 4.03 -24.97
N ALA A 124 -8.49 2.91 -25.24
CA ALA A 124 -7.86 1.63 -25.59
C ALA A 124 -6.91 1.73 -26.78
N ASP A 125 -7.24 2.53 -27.80
CA ASP A 125 -6.46 2.71 -29.01
C ASP A 125 -5.52 3.92 -28.93
N ARG A 126 -5.47 4.63 -27.79
CA ARG A 126 -4.56 5.76 -27.57
C ARG A 126 -3.16 5.24 -27.21
N LYS A 127 -2.12 5.89 -27.75
CA LYS A 127 -0.73 5.59 -27.40
C LYS A 127 -0.44 5.91 -25.93
N ILE A 128 0.35 5.06 -25.27
CA ILE A 128 0.76 5.23 -23.86
C ILE A 128 1.52 6.54 -23.65
N SER A 129 2.26 7.03 -24.66
CA SER A 129 2.93 8.33 -24.59
C SER A 129 1.98 9.51 -24.38
N ALA A 130 0.71 9.38 -24.80
CA ALA A 130 -0.32 10.42 -24.71
C ALA A 130 -1.19 10.31 -23.44
N LEU A 131 -0.91 9.34 -22.55
CA LEU A 131 -1.63 9.16 -21.30
C LEU A 131 -1.13 10.10 -20.21
N SER A 132 -2.06 10.55 -19.35
CA SER A 132 -1.74 11.23 -18.09
C SER A 132 -1.06 10.28 -17.09
N GLY A 133 -0.46 10.83 -16.03
CA GLY A 133 0.11 10.03 -14.94
C GLY A 133 -0.89 9.07 -14.32
N GLY A 134 -2.11 9.56 -13.97
CA GLY A 134 -3.16 8.72 -13.41
C GLY A 134 -3.66 7.63 -14.37
N MET A 135 -3.72 7.91 -15.70
CA MET A 135 -4.06 6.88 -16.68
C MET A 135 -2.98 5.79 -16.77
N LYS A 136 -1.70 6.17 -16.72
CA LYS A 136 -0.59 5.21 -16.66
C LYS A 136 -0.64 4.37 -15.38
N GLN A 137 -0.99 4.98 -14.25
CA GLN A 137 -1.15 4.28 -12.98
C GLN A 137 -2.26 3.20 -13.08
N ARG A 138 -3.42 3.57 -13.64
CA ARG A 138 -4.53 2.63 -13.87
C ARG A 138 -4.20 1.53 -14.89
N LEU A 139 -3.41 1.85 -15.92
CA LEU A 139 -2.91 0.85 -16.87
C LEU A 139 -1.92 -0.13 -16.20
N SER A 140 -1.08 0.34 -15.29
CA SER A 140 -0.19 -0.52 -14.49
C SER A 140 -0.97 -1.48 -13.58
N LEU A 141 -2.05 -0.99 -12.97
CA LEU A 141 -2.96 -1.85 -12.20
C LEU A 141 -3.63 -2.90 -13.11
N ALA A 142 -4.11 -2.49 -14.28
CA ALA A 142 -4.70 -3.41 -15.27
C ALA A 142 -3.74 -4.55 -15.62
N GLN A 143 -2.48 -4.22 -15.91
CA GLN A 143 -1.42 -5.20 -16.20
C GLN A 143 -1.16 -6.14 -15.01
N ALA A 144 -1.20 -5.62 -13.77
CA ALA A 144 -0.97 -6.43 -12.59
C ALA A 144 -2.05 -7.49 -12.36
N VAL A 145 -3.32 -7.18 -12.64
CA VAL A 145 -4.47 -8.11 -12.44
C VAL A 145 -4.74 -9.03 -13.63
N LEU A 146 -4.11 -8.79 -14.77
CA LEU A 146 -4.29 -9.56 -16.01
C LEU A 146 -3.91 -11.04 -15.79
N GLY A 147 -4.75 -11.97 -16.27
CA GLY A 147 -4.58 -13.40 -16.08
C GLY A 147 -4.98 -13.90 -14.70
N SER A 148 -5.71 -13.08 -13.96
CA SER A 148 -6.30 -13.48 -12.67
C SER A 148 -5.29 -14.08 -11.68
N PRO A 149 -4.16 -13.41 -11.37
CA PRO A 149 -3.10 -13.95 -10.50
C PRO A 149 -3.63 -14.24 -9.09
N GLU A 150 -3.04 -15.24 -8.42
CA GLU A 150 -3.40 -15.62 -7.05
C GLU A 150 -2.80 -14.67 -6.01
N ILE A 151 -1.69 -14.02 -6.36
CA ILE A 151 -0.99 -13.04 -5.52
C ILE A 151 -0.86 -11.73 -6.30
N ILE A 152 -1.29 -10.62 -5.71
CA ILE A 152 -1.19 -9.29 -6.32
C ILE A 152 -0.37 -8.39 -5.39
N ILE A 153 0.70 -7.84 -5.92
CA ILE A 153 1.60 -6.93 -5.18
C ILE A 153 1.47 -5.54 -5.81
N LEU A 154 1.07 -4.56 -5.00
CA LEU A 154 0.78 -3.20 -5.44
C LEU A 154 1.64 -2.20 -4.68
N ASP A 155 2.47 -1.43 -5.39
CA ASP A 155 3.30 -0.36 -4.82
C ASP A 155 2.67 1.00 -5.15
N GLU A 156 2.06 1.64 -4.15
CA GLU A 156 1.41 2.96 -4.24
C GLU A 156 0.35 3.05 -5.37
N PRO A 157 -0.64 2.13 -5.46
CA PRO A 157 -1.54 2.04 -6.62
C PRO A 157 -2.47 3.25 -6.81
N THR A 158 -2.65 4.08 -5.78
CA THR A 158 -3.51 5.25 -5.79
C THR A 158 -2.74 6.58 -5.86
N ALA A 159 -1.41 6.53 -5.89
CA ALA A 159 -0.58 7.74 -5.95
C ALA A 159 -0.85 8.54 -7.24
N GLY A 160 -1.02 9.86 -7.08
CA GLY A 160 -1.25 10.77 -8.22
C GLY A 160 -2.64 10.68 -8.85
N LEU A 161 -3.57 9.93 -8.26
CA LEU A 161 -4.97 9.89 -8.68
C LEU A 161 -5.80 10.96 -7.98
N ASP A 162 -6.80 11.50 -8.67
CA ASP A 162 -7.82 12.34 -8.04
C ASP A 162 -8.73 11.52 -7.08
N PRO A 163 -9.50 12.17 -6.19
CA PRO A 163 -10.32 11.47 -5.20
C PRO A 163 -11.32 10.47 -5.79
N LYS A 164 -11.94 10.78 -6.95
CA LYS A 164 -12.89 9.89 -7.61
C LYS A 164 -12.19 8.63 -8.14
N GLN A 165 -11.06 8.82 -8.81
CA GLN A 165 -10.25 7.72 -9.35
C GLN A 165 -9.68 6.84 -8.23
N ARG A 166 -9.27 7.43 -7.09
CA ARG A 166 -8.82 6.66 -5.91
C ARG A 166 -9.89 5.73 -5.38
N ILE A 167 -11.14 6.22 -5.28
CA ILE A 167 -12.28 5.40 -4.85
C ILE A 167 -12.52 4.25 -5.83
N ALA A 168 -12.51 4.52 -7.14
CA ALA A 168 -12.72 3.51 -8.17
C ALA A 168 -11.64 2.41 -8.12
N VAL A 169 -10.37 2.80 -8.03
CA VAL A 169 -9.23 1.88 -7.91
C VAL A 169 -9.31 1.06 -6.63
N ARG A 170 -9.63 1.68 -5.49
CA ARG A 170 -9.80 0.98 -4.21
C ARG A 170 -10.89 -0.07 -4.27
N ASN A 171 -12.04 0.27 -4.83
CA ASN A 171 -13.17 -0.65 -4.99
C ASN A 171 -12.79 -1.82 -5.90
N PHE A 172 -12.14 -1.55 -7.03
CA PHE A 172 -11.66 -2.58 -7.94
C PHE A 172 -10.67 -3.55 -7.28
N ILE A 173 -9.71 -3.04 -6.51
CA ILE A 173 -8.77 -3.88 -5.75
C ILE A 173 -9.52 -4.71 -4.70
N SER A 174 -10.48 -4.11 -3.99
CA SER A 174 -11.27 -4.81 -2.96
C SER A 174 -12.07 -5.97 -3.55
N GLU A 175 -12.75 -5.76 -4.68
CA GLU A 175 -13.48 -6.82 -5.38
C GLU A 175 -12.54 -7.93 -5.88
N THR A 176 -11.36 -7.54 -6.38
CA THR A 176 -10.36 -8.48 -6.89
C THR A 176 -9.76 -9.36 -5.79
N ALA A 177 -9.76 -8.89 -4.53
CA ALA A 177 -9.10 -9.54 -3.41
C ALA A 177 -9.90 -10.65 -2.72
N SER A 178 -11.15 -10.94 -3.14
CA SER A 178 -12.08 -11.83 -2.42
C SER A 178 -11.50 -13.22 -2.12
N ASP A 179 -10.75 -13.79 -3.06
CA ASP A 179 -10.13 -15.11 -2.99
C ASP A 179 -8.61 -15.10 -3.22
N ARG A 180 -8.01 -13.91 -3.30
CA ARG A 180 -6.60 -13.68 -3.64
C ARG A 180 -5.85 -13.03 -2.49
N THR A 181 -4.53 -13.21 -2.49
CA THR A 181 -3.65 -12.48 -1.60
C THR A 181 -3.25 -11.17 -2.25
N VAL A 182 -3.61 -10.03 -1.66
CA VAL A 182 -3.20 -8.70 -2.13
C VAL A 182 -2.29 -8.07 -1.08
N LEU A 183 -1.06 -7.74 -1.44
CA LEU A 183 -0.18 -6.91 -0.63
C LEU A 183 -0.13 -5.50 -1.23
N TRP A 184 -0.66 -4.54 -0.52
CA TRP A 184 -0.76 -3.15 -0.93
C TRP A 184 0.16 -2.28 -0.09
N ALA A 185 1.29 -1.84 -0.66
CA ALA A 185 2.15 -0.86 0.00
C ALA A 185 1.65 0.55 -0.30
N THR A 186 1.47 1.35 0.75
CA THR A 186 1.09 2.75 0.65
C THR A 186 1.52 3.53 1.89
N HIS A 187 1.59 4.85 1.75
CA HIS A 187 1.66 5.81 2.86
C HIS A 187 0.32 6.55 3.06
N ILE A 188 -0.68 6.25 2.23
CA ILE A 188 -2.01 6.89 2.25
C ILE A 188 -2.96 6.02 3.09
N VAL A 189 -2.97 6.25 4.39
CA VAL A 189 -3.75 5.46 5.36
C VAL A 189 -5.25 5.37 5.05
N PRO A 190 -5.94 6.45 4.61
CA PRO A 190 -7.37 6.37 4.28
C PRO A 190 -7.73 5.40 3.15
N ASP A 191 -6.77 5.03 2.29
CA ASP A 191 -7.06 4.12 1.19
C ASP A 191 -7.27 2.67 1.65
N ILE A 192 -6.70 2.30 2.79
CA ILE A 192 -6.69 0.91 3.27
C ILE A 192 -7.55 0.67 4.51
N GLU A 193 -7.91 1.73 5.26
CA GLU A 193 -8.56 1.63 6.57
C GLU A 193 -9.86 0.81 6.54
N GLY A 194 -10.67 0.94 5.49
CA GLY A 194 -11.96 0.24 5.37
C GLY A 194 -11.92 -1.06 4.56
N ILE A 195 -10.76 -1.48 4.02
CA ILE A 195 -10.67 -2.64 3.13
C ILE A 195 -9.56 -3.62 3.51
N ALA A 196 -8.57 -3.20 4.28
CA ALA A 196 -7.48 -4.08 4.67
C ALA A 196 -7.96 -5.11 5.70
N ARG A 197 -7.65 -6.38 5.46
CA ARG A 197 -7.81 -7.46 6.43
C ARG A 197 -6.85 -7.28 7.60
N GLU A 198 -5.59 -6.97 7.30
CA GLU A 198 -4.56 -6.68 8.29
C GLU A 198 -3.62 -5.60 7.76
N VAL A 199 -3.07 -4.84 8.68
CA VAL A 199 -2.05 -3.83 8.43
C VAL A 199 -0.73 -4.31 9.00
N ILE A 200 0.30 -4.29 8.17
CA ILE A 200 1.68 -4.65 8.51
C ILE A 200 2.45 -3.35 8.66
N ILE A 201 2.93 -3.07 9.86
CA ILE A 201 3.73 -1.88 10.16
C ILE A 201 5.21 -2.22 9.99
N LEU A 202 5.85 -1.61 8.99
CA LEU A 202 7.28 -1.80 8.71
C LEU A 202 8.08 -0.56 9.11
N LYS A 203 8.96 -0.69 10.11
CA LYS A 203 9.80 0.38 10.63
C LYS A 203 11.26 -0.04 10.63
N GLN A 204 12.11 0.69 9.91
CA GLN A 204 13.57 0.44 9.84
C GLN A 204 13.95 -1.02 9.53
N GLY A 205 13.21 -1.64 8.62
CA GLY A 205 13.41 -3.02 8.18
C GLY A 205 12.82 -4.10 9.09
N GLU A 206 12.11 -3.73 10.14
CA GLU A 206 11.45 -4.64 11.08
C GLU A 206 9.93 -4.51 11.00
N VAL A 207 9.22 -5.62 11.07
CA VAL A 207 7.77 -5.63 11.26
C VAL A 207 7.50 -5.44 12.75
N THR A 208 6.95 -4.29 13.10
CA THR A 208 6.70 -3.92 14.50
C THR A 208 5.29 -4.26 14.97
N ASP A 209 4.34 -4.37 14.02
CA ASP A 209 2.96 -4.75 14.34
C ASP A 209 2.28 -5.39 13.12
N ILE A 210 1.37 -6.32 13.36
CA ILE A 210 0.46 -6.91 12.37
C ILE A 210 -0.89 -7.09 13.04
N ALA A 211 -1.90 -6.38 12.60
CA ALA A 211 -3.26 -6.53 13.13
C ALA A 211 -4.30 -5.96 12.16
N ALA A 212 -5.57 -6.34 12.37
CA ALA A 212 -6.70 -5.70 11.72
C ALA A 212 -6.73 -4.19 12.08
N PRO A 213 -7.17 -3.31 11.14
CA PRO A 213 -7.24 -1.86 11.37
C PRO A 213 -7.89 -1.49 12.69
N GLU A 214 -9.01 -2.13 13.04
CA GLU A 214 -9.78 -1.85 14.26
C GLU A 214 -8.97 -2.11 15.53
N LYS A 215 -8.13 -3.15 15.53
CA LYS A 215 -7.26 -3.46 16.67
C LYS A 215 -6.15 -2.43 16.85
N LEU A 216 -5.61 -1.90 15.75
CA LEU A 216 -4.60 -0.83 15.78
C LEU A 216 -5.23 0.48 16.27
N ILE A 217 -6.40 0.82 15.77
CA ILE A 217 -7.19 1.99 16.21
C ILE A 217 -7.50 1.89 17.72
N GLN A 218 -7.88 0.71 18.19
CA GLN A 218 -8.19 0.48 19.62
C GLN A 218 -7.00 0.78 20.54
N LYS A 219 -5.74 0.59 20.09
CA LYS A 219 -4.52 0.94 20.84
C LYS A 219 -4.40 2.45 21.09
N MET A 220 -5.15 3.28 20.33
CA MET A 220 -5.19 4.73 20.45
C MET A 220 -6.34 5.25 21.33
N SER A 221 -7.15 4.36 21.91
CA SER A 221 -8.26 4.75 22.79
C SER A 221 -7.76 5.58 23.97
N GLY A 222 -8.37 6.77 24.17
CA GLY A 222 -8.00 7.70 25.22
C GLY A 222 -6.72 8.50 24.98
N LYS A 223 -6.09 8.37 23.80
CA LYS A 223 -4.83 9.06 23.45
C LYS A 223 -5.00 10.17 22.43
N VAL A 224 -6.17 10.32 21.82
CA VAL A 224 -6.43 11.32 20.77
C VAL A 224 -7.31 12.42 21.35
N TRP A 225 -6.84 13.66 21.25
CA TRP A 225 -7.48 14.81 21.87
C TRP A 225 -7.67 15.95 20.90
N ARG A 226 -8.73 16.70 21.11
CA ARG A 226 -8.97 17.98 20.45
C ARG A 226 -8.75 19.09 21.48
N VAL A 227 -7.89 20.04 21.13
CA VAL A 227 -7.54 21.19 21.98
C VAL A 227 -7.69 22.48 21.19
N ARG A 228 -8.33 23.46 21.77
CA ARG A 228 -8.36 24.82 21.24
C ARG A 228 -7.22 25.62 21.89
N VAL A 229 -6.42 26.27 21.06
CA VAL A 229 -5.28 27.08 21.51
C VAL A 229 -5.28 28.43 20.81
N GLU A 230 -4.77 29.45 21.46
CA GLU A 230 -4.45 30.73 20.83
C GLU A 230 -3.27 30.58 19.87
N HIS A 231 -3.16 31.41 18.85
CA HIS A 231 -2.09 31.33 17.84
C HIS A 231 -0.68 31.36 18.45
N ASN A 232 -0.47 32.17 19.53
CA ASN A 232 0.80 32.30 20.23
C ASN A 232 1.18 31.05 21.03
N ALA A 233 0.21 30.27 21.52
CA ALA A 233 0.43 29.06 22.31
C ALA A 233 0.67 27.79 21.42
N ALA A 234 0.35 27.85 20.15
CA ALA A 234 0.40 26.69 19.26
C ALA A 234 1.83 26.07 19.16
N GLU A 235 2.86 26.92 19.17
CA GLU A 235 4.26 26.47 19.12
C GLU A 235 4.66 25.68 20.37
N GLU A 236 4.15 26.02 21.54
CA GLU A 236 4.41 25.27 22.77
C GLU A 236 3.77 23.88 22.71
N PHE A 237 2.53 23.79 22.21
CA PHE A 237 1.85 22.51 22.00
C PHE A 237 2.57 21.63 20.99
N ARG A 238 3.09 22.19 19.88
CA ARG A 238 3.87 21.44 18.88
C ARG A 238 5.17 20.86 19.46
N LYS A 239 5.81 21.58 20.37
CA LYS A 239 7.02 21.09 21.05
C LYS A 239 6.74 19.98 22.07
N LYS A 240 5.53 19.95 22.62
CA LYS A 240 5.17 19.02 23.71
C LYS A 240 4.39 17.80 23.25
N TYR A 241 3.59 17.93 22.18
CA TYR A 241 2.69 16.88 21.71
C TYR A 241 2.85 16.63 20.20
N ARG A 242 2.55 15.42 19.79
CA ARG A 242 2.42 15.11 18.34
C ARG A 242 1.10 15.68 17.83
N ILE A 243 1.18 16.60 16.88
CA ILE A 243 0.00 17.21 16.26
C ILE A 243 -0.38 16.42 15.02
N CYS A 244 -1.57 15.83 15.01
CA CYS A 244 -2.12 15.10 13.86
C CYS A 244 -2.69 16.06 12.81
N SER A 245 -3.42 17.09 13.25
CA SER A 245 -3.93 18.12 12.34
C SER A 245 -4.14 19.44 13.07
N THR A 246 -4.15 20.52 12.29
CA THR A 246 -4.43 21.87 12.75
C THR A 246 -5.50 22.49 11.86
N VAL A 247 -6.57 22.98 12.44
CA VAL A 247 -7.66 23.66 11.74
C VAL A 247 -7.81 25.07 12.31
N PRO A 248 -7.85 26.14 11.49
CA PRO A 248 -8.18 27.48 11.95
C PRO A 248 -9.57 27.52 12.61
N ASP A 249 -9.67 28.25 13.73
CA ASP A 249 -10.92 28.55 14.43
C ASP A 249 -11.05 30.07 14.57
N ALA A 250 -12.24 30.59 14.93
CA ALA A 250 -12.53 32.01 14.92
C ALA A 250 -11.50 32.87 15.68
N ASP A 251 -11.03 32.38 16.83
CA ASP A 251 -10.11 33.11 17.71
C ASP A 251 -8.81 32.34 18.00
N GLY A 252 -8.44 31.37 17.16
CA GLY A 252 -7.26 30.57 17.40
C GLY A 252 -7.13 29.37 16.48
N LEU A 253 -6.59 28.27 17.02
CA LEU A 253 -6.38 27.02 16.30
C LEU A 253 -7.02 25.85 17.06
N MET A 254 -7.65 24.97 16.31
CA MET A 254 -8.10 23.67 16.80
C MET A 254 -7.06 22.62 16.45
N LEU A 255 -6.45 22.03 17.45
CA LEU A 255 -5.44 20.99 17.30
C LEU A 255 -6.07 19.61 17.54
N ARG A 256 -5.80 18.64 16.63
CA ARG A 256 -5.90 17.22 16.92
C ARG A 256 -4.51 16.74 17.30
N LEU A 257 -4.36 16.17 18.50
CA LEU A 257 -3.04 15.79 19.02
C LEU A 257 -3.09 14.47 19.79
N LEU A 258 -1.91 13.87 19.95
CA LEU A 258 -1.70 12.64 20.71
C LEU A 258 -1.13 12.93 22.08
N SER A 259 -1.76 12.37 23.12
CA SER A 259 -1.31 12.43 24.51
C SER A 259 -1.81 11.22 25.28
N GLU A 260 -0.98 10.64 26.15
CA GLU A 260 -1.34 9.49 27.01
C GLU A 260 -2.41 9.87 28.06
N GLY A 261 -2.61 11.14 28.34
CA GLY A 261 -3.62 11.67 29.25
C GLY A 261 -4.16 13.00 28.75
N GLN A 262 -5.11 13.60 29.50
CA GLN A 262 -5.68 14.89 29.13
C GLN A 262 -4.58 15.97 29.04
N PRO A 263 -4.36 16.58 27.87
CA PRO A 263 -3.22 17.49 27.65
C PRO A 263 -3.36 18.85 28.38
N CYS A 264 -4.58 19.33 28.55
CA CYS A 264 -4.92 20.55 29.28
C CYS A 264 -6.39 20.56 29.69
N GLU A 265 -6.77 21.53 30.54
CA GLU A 265 -8.18 21.79 30.85
C GLU A 265 -8.94 22.17 29.56
N GLY A 266 -10.17 21.70 29.41
CA GLY A 266 -10.98 21.90 28.20
C GLY A 266 -10.63 21.03 27.01
N ALA A 267 -9.61 20.16 27.08
CA ALA A 267 -9.33 19.17 26.05
C ALA A 267 -10.46 18.14 25.94
N VAL A 268 -10.89 17.85 24.72
CA VAL A 268 -11.99 16.93 24.41
C VAL A 268 -11.43 15.64 23.80
N PRO A 269 -11.74 14.45 24.33
CA PRO A 269 -11.31 13.20 23.72
C PRO A 269 -11.98 12.99 22.36
N LEU A 270 -11.25 12.45 21.39
CA LEU A 270 -11.74 12.14 20.07
C LEU A 270 -11.71 10.63 19.80
N VAL A 271 -12.57 10.19 18.87
CA VAL A 271 -12.49 8.84 18.30
C VAL A 271 -11.20 8.73 17.50
N PRO A 272 -10.35 7.75 17.79
CA PRO A 272 -9.11 7.50 17.05
C PRO A 272 -9.37 7.04 15.61
N THR A 273 -8.40 7.25 14.74
CA THR A 273 -8.33 6.74 13.38
C THR A 273 -7.03 5.94 13.18
N LEU A 274 -6.95 5.19 12.09
CA LEU A 274 -5.71 4.49 11.72
C LEU A 274 -4.57 5.49 11.41
N GLU A 275 -4.91 6.70 10.94
CA GLU A 275 -3.93 7.77 10.71
C GLU A 275 -3.31 8.27 12.02
N ASP A 276 -4.08 8.37 13.11
CA ASP A 276 -3.52 8.68 14.44
C ASP A 276 -2.53 7.60 14.90
N TYR A 277 -2.86 6.32 14.66
CA TYR A 277 -1.93 5.22 14.96
C TYR A 277 -0.66 5.31 14.12
N TYR A 278 -0.78 5.59 12.82
CA TYR A 278 0.37 5.80 11.95
C TYR A 278 1.28 6.93 12.45
N LEU A 279 0.69 8.07 12.81
CA LEU A 279 1.42 9.21 13.38
C LEU A 279 2.00 8.89 14.76
N TYR A 280 1.33 8.08 15.56
CA TYR A 280 1.86 7.60 16.85
C TYR A 280 3.13 6.77 16.69
N ILE A 281 3.20 5.93 15.65
CA ILE A 281 4.38 5.06 15.39
C ILE A 281 5.50 5.82 14.67
N PHE A 282 5.17 6.70 13.72
CA PHE A 282 6.13 7.30 12.78
C PHE A 282 6.28 8.81 12.91
N GLY A 283 5.34 9.50 13.55
CA GLY A 283 5.40 10.94 13.72
C GLY A 283 6.52 11.33 14.68
N ASP A 284 7.27 12.38 14.34
CA ASP A 284 8.18 13.05 15.26
C ASP A 284 7.42 14.12 16.05
N ILE A 285 7.91 14.43 17.26
CA ILE A 285 7.54 15.68 17.94
C ILE A 285 8.36 16.75 17.23
N LEU A 286 7.68 17.65 16.53
CA LEU A 286 8.29 18.73 15.75
C LEU A 286 8.96 19.75 16.66
#